data_3125068a912749fec80684537c993b55
#
_entry.id   3125068a912749fec80684537c993b55
#
_cell.length_a   1.000
_cell.length_b   1.000
_cell.length_c   1.000
_cell.angle_alpha   90.00
_cell.angle_beta   90.00
_cell.angle_gamma   90.00
#
_symmetry.space_group_name_H-M   'P 1'
#
loop_
_entity.id
_entity.type
_entity.pdbx_description
1 polymer ?
#
loop_
_entity_poly.entity_id
_entity_poly.type
_entity_poly.pdbx_seq_one_letter_code
_entity_poly.pdbx_strand_id
1 'polypeptide(L)'
;MQPLCIKQKKDIQDMTEINSIDGTAERAVAYNKGSVNTAVSSQFWNRPDDERFLDLDAMLLQKATEARNSVSQTVQGKDLEIWAPEEVNDRTDTMHLEVRTPDGMHSQPTNWSFQQMCSLVKAPASYLKDLPSQLVADNLQYGINYHRPEMLKLYNFTNGANTLRAATGPDYGRIHDYEPTDMVRKMAREGDWKVPGVMDWSTGRYNPMVPVTKETTTLFASARDCWMFLCDDTNPIEVGKLPNGDPDLMFRGFYVWNSEVGYKTLGIATMYLRAICCNRILWGVEGFSEMSIRHSKNAPDRFLWEAMPALESFSTGSVDTVLEGVKQAQDAKVADDEEKALEFLNNRKFSRKVSKKILTITQEQRPDMLNSAPYSAWDITQGITQYAQEIPHQDNRVLVEATARGILDKVAA
;
A
#
# COMPACT_ATOMS: atom_id res chain seq x y z
N MET A 1 13.72 11.83 28.82
CA MET A 1 13.11 10.72 28.08
C MET A 1 13.33 10.96 26.59
N GLN A 2 14.16 10.16 25.93
CA GLN A 2 14.37 10.27 24.48
C GLN A 2 13.21 9.60 23.75
N PRO A 3 12.68 10.17 22.67
CA PRO A 3 11.55 9.60 21.96
C PRO A 3 11.91 8.27 21.29
N LEU A 4 11.00 7.32 21.38
CA LEU A 4 11.09 5.95 20.84
C LEU A 4 11.43 5.88 19.33
N CYS A 5 11.27 6.95 18.59
CA CYS A 5 11.51 6.99 17.15
C CYS A 5 13.01 6.93 16.74
N ILE A 6 13.94 7.23 17.65
CA ILE A 6 15.38 7.25 17.36
C ILE A 6 16.09 5.92 17.74
N LYS A 7 15.45 5.10 18.59
CA LYS A 7 16.02 3.80 19.01
C LYS A 7 15.92 2.69 17.95
N GLN A 8 15.14 2.89 16.91
CA GLN A 8 14.80 1.82 15.94
C GLN A 8 15.92 1.44 14.96
N LYS A 9 17.06 2.12 14.94
CA LYS A 9 18.16 1.73 14.03
C LYS A 9 18.99 0.51 14.49
N LYS A 10 18.82 0.03 15.73
CA LYS A 10 19.60 -1.09 16.26
C LYS A 10 18.88 -2.44 16.30
N ASP A 11 17.55 -2.45 16.28
CA ASP A 11 16.76 -3.69 16.43
C ASP A 11 16.30 -4.29 15.08
N ILE A 12 16.79 -3.76 13.96
CA ILE A 12 16.41 -4.22 12.60
C ILE A 12 16.98 -5.60 12.27
N GLN A 13 18.00 -6.06 12.99
CA GLN A 13 18.62 -7.37 12.73
C GLN A 13 17.81 -8.59 13.23
N ASP A 14 16.86 -8.39 14.16
CA ASP A 14 16.06 -9.50 14.71
C ASP A 14 14.65 -9.62 14.10
N MET A 15 14.28 -8.80 13.12
CA MET A 15 12.96 -8.81 12.49
C MET A 15 12.80 -9.78 11.31
N THR A 16 13.71 -10.73 11.16
CA THR A 16 13.69 -11.73 10.07
C THR A 16 12.61 -12.81 10.19
N GLU A 17 11.76 -12.78 11.24
CA GLU A 17 10.73 -13.80 11.47
C GLU A 17 9.28 -13.27 11.49
N ILE A 18 8.97 -12.16 10.83
CA ILE A 18 7.56 -11.81 10.59
C ILE A 18 7.08 -12.56 9.34
N ASN A 19 7.19 -13.86 9.39
CA ASN A 19 6.68 -14.76 8.37
C ASN A 19 5.36 -15.31 8.84
N SER A 20 4.28 -14.83 8.30
CA SER A 20 3.02 -15.56 8.15
C SER A 20 1.75 -14.75 8.41
N ILE A 21 1.56 -13.66 7.69
CA ILE A 21 0.16 -13.29 7.39
C ILE A 21 -0.18 -13.74 5.97
N ASP A 22 0.80 -13.90 5.08
CA ASP A 22 0.61 -14.63 3.83
C ASP A 22 1.96 -14.94 3.15
N GLY A 23 2.34 -16.20 3.08
CA GLY A 23 3.55 -16.65 2.38
C GLY A 23 3.49 -16.46 0.85
N THR A 24 2.46 -15.84 0.33
CA THR A 24 2.29 -15.54 -1.10
C THR A 24 2.79 -14.14 -1.47
N ALA A 25 2.78 -13.16 -0.55
CA ALA A 25 3.26 -11.80 -0.82
C ALA A 25 4.79 -11.74 -0.97
N GLU A 26 5.52 -12.61 -0.30
CA GLU A 26 7.00 -12.65 -0.36
C GLU A 26 7.55 -13.14 -1.68
N ARG A 27 6.80 -13.93 -2.43
CA ARG A 27 7.24 -14.54 -3.68
C ARG A 27 7.14 -13.63 -4.90
N ALA A 28 6.47 -12.51 -4.78
CA ALA A 28 6.07 -11.70 -5.93
C ALA A 28 7.11 -10.68 -6.41
N VAL A 29 8.25 -10.48 -5.76
CA VAL A 29 8.97 -9.22 -5.94
C VAL A 29 10.41 -9.30 -6.39
N ALA A 30 11.10 -10.41 -6.30
CA ALA A 30 12.50 -10.41 -6.65
C ALA A 30 12.73 -10.90 -8.07
N TYR A 31 13.08 -9.99 -8.96
CA TYR A 31 13.66 -10.28 -10.26
C TYR A 31 15.17 -10.56 -10.14
N ASN A 32 15.80 -10.06 -9.09
CA ASN A 32 17.22 -10.25 -8.84
C ASN A 32 17.51 -11.63 -8.26
N LYS A 33 18.44 -12.36 -8.85
CA LYS A 33 18.94 -13.63 -8.33
C LYS A 33 19.52 -13.43 -6.92
N GLY A 34 19.08 -14.24 -5.98
CA GLY A 34 19.67 -14.31 -4.64
C GLY A 34 19.30 -13.21 -3.65
N SER A 35 18.52 -12.18 -4.07
CA SER A 35 18.04 -11.19 -3.12
C SER A 35 16.78 -11.69 -2.43
N VAL A 36 16.97 -12.27 -1.29
CA VAL A 36 15.88 -12.73 -0.44
C VAL A 36 15.21 -11.53 0.24
N ASN A 37 13.95 -11.56 0.29
CA ASN A 37 12.90 -11.04 1.17
C ASN A 37 13.19 -9.86 2.10
N THR A 38 14.35 -9.72 2.70
CA THR A 38 14.77 -8.56 3.47
C THR A 38 14.91 -7.30 2.62
N ALA A 39 15.25 -7.43 1.34
CA ALA A 39 15.29 -6.30 0.41
C ALA A 39 13.88 -5.79 0.06
N VAL A 40 12.87 -6.64 0.11
CA VAL A 40 11.48 -6.26 -0.21
C VAL A 40 10.80 -5.61 0.98
N SER A 41 10.94 -6.15 2.17
CA SER A 41 10.43 -5.50 3.38
C SER A 41 11.19 -4.19 3.68
N SER A 42 12.47 -4.12 3.33
CA SER A 42 13.26 -2.89 3.44
C SER A 42 12.95 -1.88 2.34
N GLN A 43 12.43 -2.29 1.18
CA GLN A 43 12.11 -1.36 0.09
C GLN A 43 11.04 -0.35 0.44
N PHE A 44 10.14 -0.64 1.37
CA PHE A 44 9.13 0.33 1.77
C PHE A 44 9.68 1.36 2.77
N TRP A 45 10.47 0.93 3.75
CA TRP A 45 11.20 1.82 4.63
C TRP A 45 12.37 2.52 3.91
N ASN A 46 12.98 1.82 2.96
CA ASN A 46 14.08 2.29 2.15
C ASN A 46 13.65 2.52 0.70
N ARG A 47 12.39 2.92 0.46
CA ARG A 47 12.03 3.40 -0.88
C ARG A 47 13.04 4.46 -1.27
N PRO A 48 13.57 4.39 -2.49
CA PRO A 48 14.41 5.46 -3.01
C PRO A 48 13.72 6.81 -2.87
N ASP A 49 14.46 7.88 -2.67
CA ASP A 49 13.88 9.19 -2.44
C ASP A 49 13.04 9.69 -3.61
N ASP A 50 13.28 9.18 -4.82
CA ASP A 50 12.51 9.47 -6.03
C ASP A 50 11.12 8.81 -6.05
N GLU A 51 10.87 7.81 -5.21
CA GLU A 51 9.54 7.20 -5.02
C GLU A 51 8.73 7.84 -3.89
N ARG A 52 9.29 8.80 -3.16
CA ARG A 52 8.66 9.51 -2.03
C ARG A 52 8.44 10.96 -2.39
N PHE A 53 7.21 11.43 -2.25
CA PHE A 53 6.82 12.79 -2.62
C PHE A 53 6.43 13.60 -1.40
N LEU A 54 6.83 14.86 -1.37
CA LEU A 54 6.48 15.79 -0.28
C LEU A 54 5.15 16.49 -0.55
N ASP A 55 4.79 16.61 -1.82
CA ASP A 55 3.56 17.27 -2.26
C ASP A 55 2.99 16.61 -3.51
N LEU A 56 1.71 16.87 -3.76
CA LEU A 56 0.96 16.29 -4.87
C LEU A 56 1.33 16.91 -6.22
N ASP A 57 1.83 18.14 -6.27
CA ASP A 57 2.23 18.78 -7.53
C ASP A 57 3.51 18.14 -8.09
N ALA A 58 4.49 17.87 -7.24
CA ALA A 58 5.71 17.15 -7.62
C ALA A 58 5.39 15.72 -8.09
N MET A 59 4.51 15.01 -7.36
CA MET A 59 4.08 13.67 -7.73
C MET A 59 3.34 13.66 -9.08
N LEU A 60 2.41 14.58 -9.28
CA LEU A 60 1.69 14.74 -10.54
C LEU A 60 2.61 15.02 -11.71
N LEU A 61 3.55 15.96 -11.55
CA LEU A 61 4.51 16.32 -12.60
C LEU A 61 5.34 15.12 -13.03
N GLN A 62 5.84 14.34 -12.08
CA GLN A 62 6.63 13.15 -12.39
C GLN A 62 5.76 12.10 -13.10
N LYS A 63 4.59 11.75 -12.56
CA LYS A 63 3.72 10.71 -13.16
C LYS A 63 3.17 11.12 -14.52
N ALA A 64 2.83 12.38 -14.74
CA ALA A 64 2.44 12.88 -16.06
C ALA A 64 3.61 12.84 -17.06
N THR A 65 4.84 13.07 -16.61
CA THR A 65 6.03 12.96 -17.45
C THR A 65 6.32 11.50 -17.82
N GLU A 66 6.22 10.58 -16.86
CA GLU A 66 6.35 9.15 -17.12
C GLU A 66 5.29 8.66 -18.12
N ALA A 67 4.03 9.07 -17.97
CA ALA A 67 2.96 8.71 -18.89
C ALA A 67 3.21 9.23 -20.31
N ARG A 68 3.70 10.47 -20.46
CA ARG A 68 4.07 11.04 -21.78
C ARG A 68 5.22 10.30 -22.45
N ASN A 69 6.15 9.78 -21.65
CA ASN A 69 7.29 9.00 -22.13
C ASN A 69 6.98 7.49 -22.22
N SER A 70 5.71 7.11 -22.16
CA SER A 70 5.31 5.72 -22.23
C SER A 70 4.41 5.46 -23.45
N VAL A 71 4.57 4.29 -24.05
CA VAL A 71 3.79 3.87 -25.22
C VAL A 71 2.99 2.62 -24.87
N SER A 72 1.70 2.65 -25.15
CA SER A 72 0.83 1.47 -25.07
C SER A 72 0.62 0.88 -26.45
N GLN A 73 1.03 -0.35 -26.64
CA GLN A 73 1.01 -1.05 -27.92
C GLN A 73 0.25 -2.37 -27.80
N THR A 74 -0.62 -2.65 -28.76
CA THR A 74 -1.32 -3.94 -28.84
C THR A 74 -0.65 -4.81 -29.89
N VAL A 75 -0.20 -6.00 -29.47
CA VAL A 75 0.51 -6.97 -30.32
C VAL A 75 -0.14 -8.35 -30.21
N GLN A 76 0.03 -9.17 -31.21
CA GLN A 76 -0.32 -10.58 -31.08
C GLN A 76 0.78 -11.29 -30.30
N GLY A 77 0.41 -12.04 -29.26
CA GLY A 77 1.39 -12.67 -28.39
C GLY A 77 2.34 -13.62 -29.11
N LYS A 78 1.85 -14.31 -30.16
CA LYS A 78 2.66 -15.21 -31.00
C LYS A 78 3.78 -14.50 -31.77
N ASP A 79 3.66 -13.17 -31.98
CA ASP A 79 4.61 -12.39 -32.78
C ASP A 79 5.69 -11.74 -31.86
N LEU A 80 5.68 -12.03 -30.57
CA LEU A 80 6.73 -11.59 -29.65
C LEU A 80 7.95 -12.49 -29.75
N GLU A 81 9.12 -11.89 -29.75
CA GLU A 81 10.40 -12.57 -29.62
C GLU A 81 11.01 -12.27 -28.26
N ILE A 82 11.38 -13.32 -27.53
CA ILE A 82 12.09 -13.22 -26.25
C ILE A 82 13.54 -13.59 -26.49
N TRP A 83 14.42 -12.67 -26.15
CA TRP A 83 15.83 -12.79 -26.42
C TRP A 83 16.67 -12.53 -25.19
N ALA A 84 17.84 -13.16 -25.11
CA ALA A 84 18.86 -12.89 -24.13
C ALA A 84 20.25 -12.88 -24.80
N PRO A 85 21.18 -12.00 -24.39
CA PRO A 85 22.53 -12.00 -24.93
C PRO A 85 23.29 -13.27 -24.55
N GLU A 86 24.04 -13.85 -25.49
CA GLU A 86 24.80 -15.09 -25.28
C GLU A 86 25.97 -14.95 -24.32
N GLU A 87 26.52 -13.74 -24.19
CA GLU A 87 27.75 -13.45 -23.43
C GLU A 87 27.51 -13.05 -21.97
N VAL A 88 26.27 -13.16 -21.48
CA VAL A 88 25.96 -12.75 -20.12
C VAL A 88 26.46 -13.76 -19.11
N ASN A 89 27.24 -13.30 -18.15
CA ASN A 89 27.60 -14.10 -16.99
C ASN A 89 26.37 -14.29 -16.09
N ASP A 90 25.72 -15.42 -16.24
CA ASP A 90 24.46 -15.77 -15.54
C ASP A 90 24.57 -15.93 -14.03
N ARG A 91 25.74 -15.76 -13.48
CA ARG A 91 25.95 -15.68 -12.02
C ARG A 91 25.82 -14.27 -11.47
N THR A 92 25.50 -13.29 -12.32
CA THR A 92 25.12 -11.94 -11.85
C THR A 92 23.73 -11.94 -11.25
N ASP A 93 23.49 -11.06 -10.29
CA ASP A 93 22.17 -10.90 -9.64
C ASP A 93 21.09 -10.34 -10.57
N THR A 94 21.40 -10.09 -11.83
CA THR A 94 20.50 -9.44 -12.81
C THR A 94 20.28 -10.34 -14.00
N MET A 95 19.01 -10.57 -14.35
CA MET A 95 18.62 -11.29 -15.55
C MET A 95 18.59 -10.33 -16.73
N HIS A 96 19.22 -10.71 -17.83
CA HIS A 96 19.25 -9.94 -19.07
C HIS A 96 18.27 -10.54 -20.08
N LEU A 97 17.10 -9.94 -20.18
CA LEU A 97 16.08 -10.33 -21.17
C LEU A 97 15.65 -9.11 -21.97
N GLU A 98 15.38 -9.34 -23.25
CA GLU A 98 14.70 -8.39 -24.12
C GLU A 98 13.41 -9.00 -24.66
N VAL A 99 12.36 -8.19 -24.69
CA VAL A 99 11.12 -8.47 -25.40
C VAL A 99 11.12 -7.64 -26.67
N ARG A 100 11.07 -8.30 -27.79
CA ARG A 100 11.08 -7.69 -29.12
C ARG A 100 9.72 -7.79 -29.75
N THR A 101 9.28 -6.71 -30.34
CA THR A 101 7.99 -6.61 -31.03
C THR A 101 8.21 -6.54 -32.55
N PRO A 102 7.18 -6.88 -33.36
CA PRO A 102 7.30 -6.90 -34.81
C PRO A 102 7.67 -5.57 -35.48
N ASP A 103 7.37 -4.46 -34.80
CA ASP A 103 7.73 -3.11 -35.26
C ASP A 103 9.15 -2.68 -34.85
N GLY A 104 9.92 -3.60 -34.28
CA GLY A 104 11.33 -3.38 -33.94
C GLY A 104 11.57 -2.70 -32.57
N MET A 105 10.57 -2.58 -31.73
CA MET A 105 10.79 -2.13 -30.35
C MET A 105 11.45 -3.25 -29.53
N HIS A 106 12.52 -2.91 -28.83
CA HIS A 106 13.22 -3.79 -27.89
C HIS A 106 13.07 -3.23 -26.50
N SER A 107 12.60 -4.02 -25.54
CA SER A 107 12.33 -3.55 -24.19
C SER A 107 12.77 -4.56 -23.15
N GLN A 108 13.41 -4.09 -22.08
CA GLN A 108 13.77 -4.91 -20.94
C GLN A 108 12.56 -5.02 -19.98
N PRO A 109 12.13 -6.23 -19.61
CA PRO A 109 11.00 -6.38 -18.71
C PRO A 109 11.36 -5.92 -17.30
N THR A 110 10.40 -5.26 -16.64
CA THR A 110 10.46 -5.09 -15.18
C THR A 110 10.18 -6.43 -14.51
N ASN A 111 10.44 -6.50 -13.21
CA ASN A 111 10.09 -7.65 -12.41
C ASN A 111 8.59 -8.03 -12.52
N TRP A 112 7.72 -7.03 -12.55
CA TRP A 112 6.29 -7.25 -12.67
C TRP A 112 5.88 -7.75 -14.07
N SER A 113 6.32 -7.11 -15.13
CA SER A 113 6.01 -7.55 -16.49
C SER A 113 6.60 -8.94 -16.81
N PHE A 114 7.77 -9.28 -16.26
CA PHE A 114 8.32 -10.63 -16.32
C PHE A 114 7.36 -11.66 -15.72
N GLN A 115 6.81 -11.38 -14.53
CA GLN A 115 5.83 -12.28 -13.91
C GLN A 115 4.55 -12.40 -14.75
N GLN A 116 4.10 -11.28 -15.34
CA GLN A 116 2.96 -11.31 -16.26
C GLN A 116 3.25 -12.19 -17.47
N MET A 117 4.44 -12.08 -18.07
CA MET A 117 4.87 -12.94 -19.19
C MET A 117 4.94 -14.41 -18.79
N CYS A 118 5.51 -14.72 -17.62
CA CYS A 118 5.50 -16.08 -17.08
C CYS A 118 4.08 -16.62 -16.93
N SER A 119 3.15 -15.79 -16.44
CA SER A 119 1.74 -16.17 -16.29
C SER A 119 1.06 -16.46 -17.63
N LEU A 120 1.37 -15.70 -18.68
CA LEU A 120 0.84 -15.93 -20.04
C LEU A 120 1.21 -17.32 -20.58
N VAL A 121 2.40 -17.79 -20.28
CA VAL A 121 2.90 -19.10 -20.71
C VAL A 121 2.76 -20.19 -19.63
N LYS A 122 2.08 -19.88 -18.54
CA LYS A 122 1.86 -20.77 -17.38
C LYS A 122 3.17 -21.32 -16.77
N ALA A 123 4.24 -20.54 -16.86
CA ALA A 123 5.53 -20.89 -16.30
C ALA A 123 5.69 -20.34 -14.88
N PRO A 124 6.32 -21.07 -13.94
CA PRO A 124 6.54 -20.59 -12.59
C PRO A 124 7.67 -19.54 -12.56
N ALA A 125 7.32 -18.27 -12.39
CA ALA A 125 8.28 -17.17 -12.38
C ALA A 125 9.38 -17.33 -11.31
N SER A 126 9.07 -17.91 -10.14
CA SER A 126 10.04 -18.18 -9.08
C SER A 126 11.13 -19.15 -9.51
N TYR A 127 10.80 -20.16 -10.31
CA TYR A 127 11.77 -21.09 -10.85
C TYR A 127 12.61 -20.46 -11.95
N LEU A 128 11.96 -19.76 -12.88
CA LEU A 128 12.67 -19.15 -14.02
C LEU A 128 13.70 -18.10 -13.61
N LYS A 129 13.49 -17.43 -12.49
CA LYS A 129 14.46 -16.44 -11.96
C LYS A 129 15.85 -17.04 -11.63
N ASP A 130 15.87 -18.30 -11.25
CA ASP A 130 17.08 -19.00 -10.85
C ASP A 130 17.83 -19.62 -12.04
N LEU A 131 17.28 -19.52 -13.25
CA LEU A 131 17.89 -20.05 -14.46
C LEU A 131 18.77 -19.01 -15.14
N PRO A 132 19.76 -19.48 -15.93
CA PRO A 132 20.49 -18.66 -16.90
C PRO A 132 19.56 -17.89 -17.84
N SER A 133 19.90 -16.64 -18.17
CA SER A 133 19.05 -15.76 -18.99
C SER A 133 18.64 -16.39 -20.32
N GLN A 134 19.55 -17.10 -20.97
CA GLN A 134 19.25 -17.80 -22.23
C GLN A 134 18.20 -18.90 -22.03
N LEU A 135 18.31 -19.70 -20.97
CA LEU A 135 17.31 -20.74 -20.68
C LEU A 135 15.95 -20.13 -20.34
N VAL A 136 15.92 -18.97 -19.69
CA VAL A 136 14.68 -18.24 -19.44
C VAL A 136 14.06 -17.75 -20.73
N ALA A 137 14.85 -17.15 -21.62
CA ALA A 137 14.40 -16.70 -22.93
C ALA A 137 13.80 -17.87 -23.74
N ASP A 138 14.52 -19.00 -23.81
CA ASP A 138 14.08 -20.21 -24.52
C ASP A 138 12.78 -20.77 -23.94
N ASN A 139 12.66 -20.84 -22.61
CA ASN A 139 11.44 -21.31 -21.95
C ASN A 139 10.23 -20.40 -22.23
N LEU A 140 10.41 -19.08 -22.12
CA LEU A 140 9.34 -18.13 -22.40
C LEU A 140 8.95 -18.16 -23.89
N GLN A 141 9.94 -18.21 -24.79
CA GLN A 141 9.69 -18.28 -26.22
C GLN A 141 8.98 -19.58 -26.60
N TYR A 142 9.42 -20.73 -26.04
CA TYR A 142 8.72 -22.00 -26.24
C TYR A 142 7.27 -21.92 -25.75
N GLY A 143 7.06 -21.35 -24.55
CA GLY A 143 5.73 -21.17 -23.97
C GLY A 143 4.83 -20.27 -24.82
N ILE A 144 5.33 -19.18 -25.38
CA ILE A 144 4.62 -18.30 -26.31
C ILE A 144 4.21 -19.09 -27.57
N ASN A 145 5.13 -19.83 -28.17
CA ASN A 145 4.87 -20.61 -29.38
C ASN A 145 3.87 -21.74 -29.14
N TYR A 146 3.91 -22.35 -27.95
CA TYR A 146 3.03 -23.46 -27.57
C TYR A 146 1.63 -22.99 -27.18
N HIS A 147 1.53 -22.01 -26.24
CA HIS A 147 0.24 -21.52 -25.74
C HIS A 147 -0.43 -20.51 -26.67
N ARG A 148 0.35 -19.89 -27.58
CA ARG A 148 -0.12 -18.91 -28.56
C ARG A 148 -1.05 -17.87 -27.92
N PRO A 149 -0.57 -17.09 -26.95
CA PRO A 149 -1.40 -16.08 -26.31
C PRO A 149 -2.00 -15.16 -27.37
N GLU A 150 -3.25 -14.79 -27.14
CA GLU A 150 -3.98 -13.88 -28.02
C GLU A 150 -3.33 -12.47 -28.02
N MET A 151 -4.11 -11.47 -28.39
CA MET A 151 -3.68 -10.08 -28.34
C MET A 151 -3.25 -9.66 -26.94
N LEU A 152 -2.13 -8.97 -26.85
CA LEU A 152 -1.59 -8.41 -25.63
C LEU A 152 -1.47 -6.90 -25.75
N LYS A 153 -1.71 -6.18 -24.67
CA LYS A 153 -1.41 -4.77 -24.55
C LYS A 153 -0.12 -4.60 -23.76
N LEU A 154 0.94 -4.23 -24.45
CA LEU A 154 2.24 -3.91 -23.86
C LEU A 154 2.27 -2.44 -23.43
N TYR A 155 2.94 -2.15 -22.33
CA TYR A 155 3.15 -0.80 -21.83
C TYR A 155 4.64 -0.58 -21.61
N ASN A 156 5.23 0.23 -22.49
CA ASN A 156 6.65 0.49 -22.54
C ASN A 156 6.97 1.93 -22.13
N PHE A 157 7.97 2.08 -21.28
CA PHE A 157 8.59 3.36 -20.96
C PHE A 157 9.80 3.56 -21.90
N THR A 158 9.84 4.69 -22.60
CA THR A 158 10.75 4.93 -23.73
C THR A 158 11.80 6.02 -23.47
N ASN A 159 12.08 6.35 -22.20
CA ASN A 159 13.09 7.35 -21.84
C ASN A 159 14.46 6.69 -21.66
N GLY A 160 15.27 6.70 -22.69
CA GLY A 160 16.59 6.04 -22.71
C GLY A 160 16.48 4.57 -23.10
N ALA A 161 16.87 3.63 -22.23
CA ALA A 161 16.64 2.22 -22.46
C ALA A 161 15.15 1.89 -22.30
N ASN A 162 14.56 1.27 -23.32
CA ASN A 162 13.14 0.91 -23.30
C ASN A 162 12.88 -0.13 -22.20
N THR A 163 11.88 0.13 -21.39
CA THR A 163 11.48 -0.75 -20.30
C THR A 163 10.04 -1.23 -20.50
N LEU A 164 9.83 -2.54 -20.61
CA LEU A 164 8.49 -3.12 -20.59
C LEU A 164 7.96 -3.10 -19.16
N ARG A 165 7.02 -2.20 -18.88
CA ARG A 165 6.41 -2.06 -17.57
C ARG A 165 5.27 -3.04 -17.33
N ALA A 166 4.49 -3.37 -18.38
CA ALA A 166 3.39 -4.33 -18.27
C ALA A 166 3.09 -5.06 -19.55
N ALA A 167 2.63 -6.32 -19.42
CA ALA A 167 2.01 -7.13 -20.48
C ALA A 167 0.63 -7.58 -19.98
N THR A 168 -0.43 -6.91 -20.45
CA THR A 168 -1.81 -7.11 -20.00
C THR A 168 -2.70 -7.62 -21.11
N GLY A 169 -3.91 -8.10 -20.78
CA GLY A 169 -4.93 -8.43 -21.78
C GLY A 169 -5.35 -7.21 -22.61
N PRO A 170 -5.91 -7.43 -23.80
CA PRO A 170 -6.27 -6.34 -24.74
C PRO A 170 -7.34 -5.40 -24.19
N ASP A 171 -8.23 -5.90 -23.33
CA ASP A 171 -9.31 -5.14 -22.71
C ASP A 171 -8.90 -4.45 -21.40
N TYR A 172 -7.61 -4.44 -21.09
CA TYR A 172 -7.12 -3.74 -19.92
C TYR A 172 -7.28 -2.22 -20.10
N GLY A 173 -8.18 -1.60 -19.32
CA GLY A 173 -8.38 -0.14 -19.24
C GLY A 173 -7.38 0.45 -18.27
N ARG A 174 -6.31 1.02 -18.79
CA ARG A 174 -5.26 1.64 -17.99
C ARG A 174 -5.75 2.97 -17.45
N ILE A 175 -5.68 3.12 -16.14
CA ILE A 175 -5.78 4.39 -15.45
C ILE A 175 -4.34 4.75 -15.08
N HIS A 176 -3.82 5.82 -15.67
CA HIS A 176 -2.46 6.26 -15.39
C HIS A 176 -2.37 6.88 -13.99
N ASP A 177 -1.26 6.70 -13.30
CA ASP A 177 -1.09 7.18 -11.93
C ASP A 177 -1.23 8.71 -11.81
N TYR A 178 -0.98 9.47 -12.88
CA TYR A 178 -1.22 10.92 -12.87
C TYR A 178 -2.71 11.29 -12.78
N GLU A 179 -3.63 10.44 -13.27
CA GLU A 179 -5.07 10.75 -13.28
C GLU A 179 -5.65 10.77 -11.85
N PRO A 180 -5.49 9.72 -11.01
CA PRO A 180 -5.91 9.79 -9.62
C PRO A 180 -5.09 10.82 -8.82
N THR A 181 -3.82 11.07 -9.16
CA THR A 181 -3.02 12.10 -8.49
C THR A 181 -3.59 13.51 -8.77
N ASP A 182 -3.98 13.81 -10.01
CA ASP A 182 -4.58 15.10 -10.36
C ASP A 182 -5.95 15.29 -9.68
N MET A 183 -6.74 14.22 -9.59
CA MET A 183 -8.00 14.26 -8.86
C MET A 183 -7.78 14.56 -7.38
N VAL A 184 -6.90 13.81 -6.70
CA VAL A 184 -6.59 14.02 -5.28
C VAL A 184 -6.03 15.43 -5.05
N ARG A 185 -5.19 15.95 -5.96
CA ARG A 185 -4.66 17.30 -5.90
C ARG A 185 -5.77 18.37 -6.02
N LYS A 186 -6.73 18.19 -6.93
CA LYS A 186 -7.88 19.10 -7.06
C LYS A 186 -8.69 19.11 -5.77
N MET A 187 -9.02 17.94 -5.23
CA MET A 187 -9.72 17.83 -3.96
C MET A 187 -8.98 18.50 -2.80
N ALA A 188 -7.66 18.31 -2.74
CA ALA A 188 -6.83 18.95 -1.69
C ALA A 188 -6.80 20.49 -1.81
N ARG A 189 -6.97 21.04 -3.01
CA ARG A 189 -7.05 22.50 -3.24
C ARG A 189 -8.43 23.08 -3.00
N GLU A 190 -9.47 22.30 -3.24
CA GLU A 190 -10.88 22.71 -3.06
C GLU A 190 -11.38 22.51 -1.64
N GLY A 191 -10.73 21.66 -0.86
CA GLY A 191 -11.06 21.33 0.52
C GLY A 191 -9.84 21.44 1.46
N ASP A 192 -10.04 21.03 2.70
CA ASP A 192 -8.99 21.10 3.74
C ASP A 192 -8.09 19.85 3.78
N TRP A 193 -8.07 19.07 2.68
CA TRP A 193 -7.32 17.84 2.58
C TRP A 193 -5.84 18.09 2.32
N LYS A 194 -4.99 17.52 3.13
CA LYS A 194 -3.52 17.64 3.00
C LYS A 194 -2.80 16.37 3.41
N VAL A 195 -1.54 16.27 3.02
CA VAL A 195 -0.64 15.25 3.53
C VAL A 195 -0.57 15.39 5.04
N PRO A 196 -0.83 14.33 5.81
CA PRO A 196 -0.74 14.38 7.26
C PRO A 196 0.60 14.94 7.72
N GLY A 197 0.57 15.85 8.68
CA GLY A 197 1.77 16.30 9.38
C GLY A 197 2.36 15.19 10.24
N VAL A 198 3.39 15.49 10.98
CA VAL A 198 4.01 14.57 11.93
C VAL A 198 3.70 14.97 13.37
N MET A 199 3.80 14.02 14.30
CA MET A 199 3.65 14.30 15.71
C MET A 199 4.71 15.30 16.17
N ASP A 200 4.29 16.33 16.86
CA ASP A 200 5.19 17.20 17.61
C ASP A 200 5.57 16.50 18.92
N TRP A 201 6.77 15.93 18.95
CA TRP A 201 7.28 15.19 20.10
C TRP A 201 7.53 16.07 21.34
N SER A 202 7.60 17.38 21.18
CA SER A 202 7.75 18.31 22.31
C SER A 202 6.46 18.44 23.13
N THR A 203 5.32 18.38 22.44
CA THR A 203 3.98 18.47 23.04
C THR A 203 3.28 17.12 23.16
N GLY A 204 3.75 16.09 22.46
CA GLY A 204 3.10 14.80 22.34
C GLY A 204 1.79 14.84 21.56
N ARG A 205 1.58 15.87 20.72
CA ARG A 205 0.35 16.11 19.97
C ARG A 205 0.61 16.18 18.47
N TYR A 206 -0.43 15.87 17.69
CA TYR A 206 -0.39 16.13 16.26
C TYR A 206 -0.27 17.64 15.99
N ASN A 207 0.70 18.00 15.13
CA ASN A 207 0.93 19.39 14.77
C ASN A 207 0.98 19.52 13.24
N PRO A 208 -0.07 20.07 12.60
CA PRO A 208 -0.14 20.24 11.16
C PRO A 208 0.92 21.21 10.60
N MET A 209 1.56 22.01 11.46
CA MET A 209 2.63 22.95 11.08
C MET A 209 4.01 22.30 10.99
N VAL A 210 4.17 21.06 11.46
CA VAL A 210 5.42 20.32 11.30
C VAL A 210 5.60 19.92 9.83
N PRO A 211 6.73 20.27 9.18
CA PRO A 211 6.92 19.98 7.78
C PRO A 211 6.97 18.47 7.51
N VAL A 212 6.34 18.06 6.42
CA VAL A 212 6.46 16.71 5.89
C VAL A 212 7.86 16.52 5.30
N THR A 213 8.52 15.43 5.65
CA THR A 213 9.83 15.05 5.11
C THR A 213 9.72 13.77 4.27
N LYS A 214 10.80 13.37 3.61
CA LYS A 214 10.84 12.10 2.86
C LYS A 214 10.58 10.88 3.75
N GLU A 215 10.94 10.93 5.03
CA GLU A 215 10.71 9.85 6.00
C GLU A 215 9.26 9.82 6.52
N THR A 216 8.61 10.97 6.58
CA THR A 216 7.29 11.10 7.18
C THR A 216 6.16 11.26 6.17
N THR A 217 6.47 11.40 4.88
CA THR A 217 5.48 11.52 3.83
C THR A 217 4.57 10.31 3.74
N THR A 218 3.36 10.54 3.27
CA THR A 218 2.34 9.54 2.97
C THR A 218 1.93 9.53 1.50
N LEU A 219 2.78 10.10 0.65
CA LEU A 219 2.67 10.09 -0.81
C LEU A 219 3.77 9.20 -1.40
N PHE A 220 3.36 8.10 -2.01
CA PHE A 220 4.26 7.10 -2.55
C PHE A 220 3.90 6.75 -3.98
N ALA A 221 4.89 6.67 -4.87
CA ALA A 221 4.69 6.10 -6.20
C ALA A 221 5.95 5.41 -6.69
N SER A 222 5.79 4.22 -7.23
CA SER A 222 6.84 3.41 -7.83
C SER A 222 6.54 3.12 -9.30
N ALA A 223 7.36 2.29 -9.94
CA ALA A 223 7.06 1.76 -11.27
C ALA A 223 5.85 0.79 -11.25
N ARG A 224 5.39 0.36 -10.08
CA ARG A 224 4.38 -0.69 -9.90
C ARG A 224 3.08 -0.19 -9.31
N ASP A 225 3.12 0.70 -8.36
CA ASP A 225 1.98 1.16 -7.59
C ASP A 225 2.11 2.63 -7.18
N CYS A 226 0.98 3.21 -6.81
CA CYS A 226 0.83 4.56 -6.33
C CYS A 226 -0.08 4.55 -5.11
N TRP A 227 0.29 5.31 -4.06
CA TRP A 227 -0.48 5.44 -2.82
C TRP A 227 -0.45 6.87 -2.31
N MET A 228 -1.61 7.40 -1.98
CA MET A 228 -1.76 8.75 -1.46
C MET A 228 -2.69 8.72 -0.25
N PHE A 229 -2.22 9.19 0.91
CA PHE A 229 -3.01 9.31 2.13
C PHE A 229 -3.12 10.79 2.50
N LEU A 230 -4.34 11.27 2.68
CA LEU A 230 -4.64 12.65 3.05
C LEU A 230 -5.57 12.68 4.26
N CYS A 231 -5.53 13.78 5.00
CA CYS A 231 -6.45 14.04 6.09
C CYS A 231 -6.89 15.51 6.09
N ASP A 232 -8.04 15.77 6.71
CA ASP A 232 -8.51 17.10 7.10
C ASP A 232 -8.15 17.30 8.59
N ASP A 233 -7.09 18.06 8.84
CA ASP A 233 -6.63 18.38 10.19
C ASP A 233 -7.14 19.73 10.69
N THR A 234 -7.95 20.44 9.91
CA THR A 234 -8.59 21.71 10.29
C THR A 234 -9.91 21.51 11.01
N ASN A 235 -10.57 20.37 10.77
CA ASN A 235 -11.86 20.02 11.36
C ASN A 235 -11.74 18.79 12.29
N PRO A 236 -11.06 18.93 13.46
CA PRO A 236 -10.86 17.83 14.38
C PRO A 236 -12.17 17.36 15.01
N ILE A 237 -12.26 16.07 15.28
CA ILE A 237 -13.36 15.43 16.01
C ILE A 237 -12.85 15.08 17.41
N GLU A 238 -13.41 15.66 18.46
CA GLU A 238 -13.10 15.29 19.84
C GLU A 238 -13.84 14.01 20.22
N VAL A 239 -13.09 12.91 20.41
CA VAL A 239 -13.65 11.58 20.72
C VAL A 239 -13.58 11.23 22.21
N GLY A 240 -13.04 12.13 23.03
CA GLY A 240 -12.89 11.95 24.47
C GLY A 240 -11.79 12.83 25.03
N LYS A 241 -11.27 12.43 26.20
CA LYS A 241 -10.15 13.10 26.86
C LYS A 241 -9.01 12.13 27.12
N LEU A 242 -7.80 12.64 27.01
CA LEU A 242 -6.59 11.94 27.37
C LEU A 242 -6.40 11.89 28.89
N PRO A 243 -5.56 10.99 29.41
CA PRO A 243 -5.27 10.92 30.85
C PRO A 243 -4.76 12.26 31.47
N ASN A 244 -4.12 13.10 30.64
CA ASN A 244 -3.66 14.42 31.06
C ASN A 244 -4.75 15.52 30.97
N GLY A 245 -5.99 15.15 30.61
CA GLY A 245 -7.14 16.06 30.52
C GLY A 245 -7.27 16.77 29.15
N ASP A 246 -6.32 16.62 28.24
CA ASP A 246 -6.38 17.20 26.90
C ASP A 246 -7.44 16.48 26.03
N PRO A 247 -7.99 17.14 25.00
CA PRO A 247 -8.92 16.50 24.08
C PRO A 247 -8.21 15.38 23.29
N ASP A 248 -8.88 14.24 23.18
CA ASP A 248 -8.50 13.16 22.28
C ASP A 248 -9.10 13.45 20.92
N LEU A 249 -8.26 13.83 19.96
CA LEU A 249 -8.69 14.31 18.64
C LEU A 249 -8.52 13.24 17.57
N MET A 250 -9.51 13.16 16.70
CA MET A 250 -9.45 12.42 15.44
C MET A 250 -9.66 13.34 14.25
N PHE A 251 -9.02 13.00 13.15
CA PHE A 251 -9.17 13.68 11.85
C PHE A 251 -9.74 12.73 10.82
N ARG A 252 -10.64 13.21 9.99
CA ARG A 252 -11.09 12.48 8.82
C ARG A 252 -9.94 12.36 7.83
N GLY A 253 -9.87 11.24 7.15
CA GLY A 253 -8.89 11.00 6.11
C GLY A 253 -9.39 10.03 5.06
N PHE A 254 -8.68 9.99 3.96
CA PHE A 254 -8.85 8.98 2.93
C PHE A 254 -7.50 8.60 2.33
N TYR A 255 -7.47 7.47 1.67
CA TYR A 255 -6.33 7.10 0.85
C TYR A 255 -6.78 6.55 -0.49
N VAL A 256 -5.95 6.82 -1.49
CA VAL A 256 -6.15 6.37 -2.87
C VAL A 256 -4.97 5.51 -3.26
N TRP A 257 -5.24 4.41 -3.93
CA TRP A 257 -4.20 3.57 -4.54
C TRP A 257 -4.54 3.28 -5.99
N ASN A 258 -3.49 3.07 -6.78
CA ASN A 258 -3.60 2.67 -8.18
C ASN A 258 -2.41 1.82 -8.60
N SER A 259 -2.56 1.12 -9.71
CA SER A 259 -1.47 0.46 -10.40
C SER A 259 -1.73 0.47 -11.90
N GLU A 260 -1.07 1.35 -12.63
CA GLU A 260 -1.20 1.40 -14.09
C GLU A 260 -0.65 0.16 -14.80
N VAL A 261 0.06 -0.71 -14.12
CA VAL A 261 0.64 -1.96 -14.65
C VAL A 261 -0.16 -3.23 -14.31
N GLY A 262 -1.31 -3.07 -13.62
CA GLY A 262 -2.21 -4.20 -13.30
C GLY A 262 -1.82 -5.00 -12.06
N TYR A 263 -1.00 -4.44 -11.19
CA TYR A 263 -0.68 -5.04 -9.89
C TYR A 263 -1.84 -4.95 -8.89
N LYS A 264 -2.57 -3.83 -8.92
CA LYS A 264 -3.74 -3.56 -8.09
C LYS A 264 -4.87 -2.94 -8.90
N THR A 265 -6.07 -2.98 -8.35
CA THR A 265 -7.20 -2.15 -8.79
C THR A 265 -6.91 -0.69 -8.46
N LEU A 266 -7.59 0.25 -9.11
CA LEU A 266 -7.76 1.59 -8.56
C LEU A 266 -8.69 1.49 -7.37
N GLY A 267 -8.38 2.17 -6.27
CA GLY A 267 -9.28 2.21 -5.14
C GLY A 267 -9.15 3.45 -4.29
N ILE A 268 -10.21 3.70 -3.53
CA ILE A 268 -10.33 4.76 -2.56
C ILE A 268 -10.91 4.16 -1.30
N ALA A 269 -10.35 4.50 -0.16
CA ALA A 269 -10.92 4.14 1.13
C ALA A 269 -10.83 5.31 2.11
N THR A 270 -11.80 5.36 2.99
CA THR A 270 -11.84 6.34 4.08
C THR A 270 -11.06 5.82 5.28
N MET A 271 -10.53 6.75 6.06
CA MET A 271 -9.82 6.45 7.29
C MET A 271 -10.03 7.56 8.33
N TYR A 272 -9.70 7.26 9.58
CA TYR A 272 -9.54 8.26 10.61
C TYR A 272 -8.10 8.24 11.11
N LEU A 273 -7.55 9.42 11.39
CA LEU A 273 -6.22 9.62 11.94
C LEU A 273 -6.35 10.16 13.36
N ARG A 274 -5.86 9.44 14.37
CA ARG A 274 -5.85 9.91 15.75
C ARG A 274 -4.64 10.80 16.00
N ALA A 275 -4.84 11.96 16.62
CA ALA A 275 -3.81 12.98 16.81
C ALA A 275 -2.60 12.52 17.63
N ILE A 276 -2.79 11.63 18.62
CA ILE A 276 -1.74 11.26 19.57
C ILE A 276 -0.63 10.43 18.93
N CYS A 277 -1.01 9.53 18.04
CA CYS A 277 -0.08 8.52 17.50
C CYS A 277 -0.07 8.48 15.97
N CYS A 278 -0.75 9.41 15.30
CA CYS A 278 -0.95 9.40 13.84
C CYS A 278 -1.43 8.03 13.32
N ASN A 279 -2.18 7.29 14.14
CA ASN A 279 -2.73 5.99 13.77
C ASN A 279 -3.78 6.15 12.70
N ARG A 280 -3.65 5.37 11.63
CA ARG A 280 -4.67 5.27 10.61
C ARG A 280 -5.72 4.26 11.05
N ILE A 281 -6.88 4.73 11.42
CA ILE A 281 -8.02 3.88 11.71
C ILE A 281 -8.84 3.78 10.43
N LEU A 282 -8.76 2.63 9.78
CA LEU A 282 -9.54 2.35 8.57
C LEU A 282 -10.98 2.04 8.98
N TRP A 283 -11.74 3.06 9.32
CA TRP A 283 -13.13 2.89 9.71
C TRP A 283 -14.04 3.73 8.82
N GLY A 284 -15.01 3.07 8.21
CA GLY A 284 -16.05 3.74 7.42
C GLY A 284 -17.33 3.82 8.24
N VAL A 285 -17.80 5.02 8.49
CA VAL A 285 -19.12 5.29 9.01
C VAL A 285 -20.02 5.67 7.83
N GLU A 286 -21.23 5.14 7.77
CA GLU A 286 -22.21 5.43 6.73
C GLU A 286 -21.85 5.04 5.29
N GLY A 287 -21.79 3.72 5.03
CA GLY A 287 -21.99 3.19 3.67
C GLY A 287 -20.81 3.37 2.67
N PHE A 288 -19.83 4.24 2.93
CA PHE A 288 -18.65 4.37 2.12
C PHE A 288 -17.39 4.14 2.93
N SER A 289 -16.90 2.91 2.91
CA SER A 289 -15.65 2.57 3.54
C SER A 289 -14.53 2.26 2.53
N GLU A 290 -14.88 1.68 1.42
CA GLU A 290 -13.95 1.32 0.36
C GLU A 290 -14.68 1.19 -0.97
N MET A 291 -14.09 1.74 -2.00
CA MET A 291 -14.49 1.52 -3.39
C MET A 291 -13.29 1.03 -4.18
N SER A 292 -13.47 0.02 -5.01
CA SER A 292 -12.42 -0.41 -5.92
C SER A 292 -12.96 -0.61 -7.35
N ILE A 293 -12.16 -0.19 -8.32
CA ILE A 293 -12.48 -0.27 -9.74
C ILE A 293 -11.45 -1.16 -10.42
N ARG A 294 -11.90 -2.31 -10.91
CA ARG A 294 -11.05 -3.18 -11.72
C ARG A 294 -10.73 -2.50 -13.04
N HIS A 295 -9.47 -2.55 -13.48
CA HIS A 295 -8.98 -1.99 -14.74
C HIS A 295 -9.56 -2.75 -15.96
N SER A 296 -10.84 -2.53 -16.23
CA SER A 296 -11.55 -2.96 -17.44
C SER A 296 -11.59 -1.81 -18.45
N LYS A 297 -12.02 -2.09 -19.67
CA LYS A 297 -12.09 -1.10 -20.74
C LYS A 297 -12.75 0.23 -20.33
N ASN A 298 -13.78 0.18 -19.49
CA ASN A 298 -14.54 1.35 -19.04
C ASN A 298 -14.07 1.88 -17.65
N ALA A 299 -12.96 1.38 -17.12
CA ALA A 299 -12.51 1.79 -15.78
C ALA A 299 -12.18 3.29 -15.65
N PRO A 300 -11.56 3.94 -16.64
CA PRO A 300 -11.30 5.39 -16.56
C PRO A 300 -12.57 6.22 -16.40
N ASP A 301 -13.63 5.88 -17.14
CA ASP A 301 -14.91 6.60 -17.05
C ASP A 301 -15.59 6.38 -15.70
N ARG A 302 -15.61 5.14 -15.21
CA ARG A 302 -16.19 4.81 -13.90
C ARG A 302 -15.51 5.53 -12.75
N PHE A 303 -14.21 5.71 -12.81
CA PHE A 303 -13.46 6.41 -11.78
C PHE A 303 -13.99 7.83 -11.56
N LEU A 304 -14.19 8.58 -12.63
CA LEU A 304 -14.68 9.96 -12.54
C LEU A 304 -16.09 10.07 -11.96
N TRP A 305 -16.97 9.11 -12.27
CA TRP A 305 -18.38 9.17 -11.88
C TRP A 305 -18.68 8.56 -10.50
N GLU A 306 -17.86 7.64 -10.03
CA GLU A 306 -18.13 6.91 -8.78
C GLU A 306 -17.31 7.47 -7.61
N ALA A 307 -16.05 7.86 -7.84
CA ALA A 307 -15.11 8.22 -6.76
C ALA A 307 -15.39 9.58 -6.14
N MET A 308 -15.62 10.61 -6.97
CA MET A 308 -15.79 11.98 -6.49
C MET A 308 -17.02 12.15 -5.59
N PRO A 309 -18.23 11.69 -5.99
CA PRO A 309 -19.41 11.84 -5.14
C PRO A 309 -19.28 11.10 -3.81
N ALA A 310 -18.61 9.97 -3.80
CA ALA A 310 -18.40 9.19 -2.59
C ALA A 310 -17.48 9.91 -1.58
N LEU A 311 -16.41 10.53 -2.05
CA LEU A 311 -15.53 11.34 -1.20
C LEU A 311 -16.21 12.62 -0.69
N GLU A 312 -16.98 13.28 -1.54
CA GLU A 312 -17.76 14.46 -1.15
C GLU A 312 -18.76 14.09 -0.04
N SER A 313 -19.50 13.00 -0.20
CA SER A 313 -20.40 12.49 0.83
C SER A 313 -19.68 12.22 2.15
N PHE A 314 -18.47 11.65 2.10
CA PHE A 314 -17.68 11.40 3.29
C PHE A 314 -17.19 12.69 3.96
N SER A 315 -16.77 13.68 3.19
CA SER A 315 -16.27 14.96 3.72
C SER A 315 -17.35 15.78 4.43
N THR A 316 -18.60 15.63 4.02
CA THR A 316 -19.76 16.37 4.54
C THR A 316 -20.59 15.58 5.57
N GLY A 317 -20.28 14.31 5.80
CA GLY A 317 -21.01 13.41 6.72
C GLY A 317 -21.05 13.93 8.17
N SER A 318 -22.06 13.52 8.95
CA SER A 318 -22.23 13.93 10.34
C SER A 318 -21.12 13.41 11.25
N VAL A 319 -20.64 14.26 12.14
CA VAL A 319 -19.69 13.87 13.19
C VAL A 319 -20.35 13.01 14.26
N ASP A 320 -21.65 13.15 14.47
CA ASP A 320 -22.39 12.44 15.53
C ASP A 320 -22.32 10.93 15.38
N THR A 321 -22.44 10.42 14.17
CA THR A 321 -22.33 8.97 13.89
C THR A 321 -20.93 8.45 14.22
N VAL A 322 -19.88 9.24 13.96
CA VAL A 322 -18.50 8.87 14.33
C VAL A 322 -18.34 8.81 15.84
N LEU A 323 -18.83 9.82 16.55
CA LEU A 323 -18.76 9.88 18.01
C LEU A 323 -19.52 8.73 18.66
N GLU A 324 -20.71 8.43 18.15
CA GLU A 324 -21.52 7.30 18.63
C GLU A 324 -20.80 5.96 18.41
N GLY A 325 -20.24 5.73 17.23
CA GLY A 325 -19.48 4.52 16.92
C GLY A 325 -18.20 4.38 17.75
N VAL A 326 -17.47 5.47 18.01
CA VAL A 326 -16.30 5.44 18.91
C VAL A 326 -16.74 5.08 20.32
N LYS A 327 -17.83 5.68 20.82
CA LYS A 327 -18.37 5.36 22.13
C LYS A 327 -18.80 3.89 22.25
N GLN A 328 -19.52 3.38 21.25
CA GLN A 328 -19.88 1.95 21.18
C GLN A 328 -18.63 1.06 21.21
N ALA A 329 -17.57 1.41 20.47
CA ALA A 329 -16.32 0.65 20.46
C ALA A 329 -15.57 0.71 21.80
N GLN A 330 -15.64 1.83 22.52
CA GLN A 330 -15.09 1.99 23.87
C GLN A 330 -15.86 1.17 24.90
N ASP A 331 -17.19 1.10 24.77
CA ASP A 331 -18.06 0.36 25.67
C ASP A 331 -18.05 -1.16 25.38
N ALA A 332 -17.72 -1.56 24.15
CA ALA A 332 -17.70 -2.96 23.70
C ALA A 332 -16.50 -3.71 24.26
N LYS A 333 -16.73 -4.49 25.32
CA LYS A 333 -15.73 -5.36 25.93
C LYS A 333 -15.43 -6.57 25.06
N VAL A 334 -14.17 -6.77 24.66
CA VAL A 334 -13.74 -7.90 23.82
C VAL A 334 -12.91 -8.95 24.58
N ALA A 335 -12.29 -8.58 25.68
CA ALA A 335 -11.56 -9.50 26.55
C ALA A 335 -11.52 -9.00 27.99
N ASP A 336 -11.61 -9.93 28.97
CA ASP A 336 -11.57 -9.60 30.39
C ASP A 336 -10.15 -9.48 30.96
N ASP A 337 -9.21 -10.15 30.31
CA ASP A 337 -7.83 -10.30 30.73
C ASP A 337 -6.88 -10.43 29.53
N GLU A 338 -5.58 -10.47 29.81
CA GLU A 338 -4.54 -10.57 28.80
C GLU A 338 -4.60 -11.89 28.02
N GLU A 339 -4.93 -13.00 28.67
CA GLU A 339 -4.98 -14.31 28.01
C GLU A 339 -6.12 -14.36 26.99
N LYS A 340 -7.30 -13.88 27.35
CA LYS A 340 -8.44 -13.75 26.42
C LYS A 340 -8.17 -12.75 25.31
N ALA A 341 -7.44 -11.66 25.58
CA ALA A 341 -7.05 -10.69 24.56
C ALA A 341 -6.04 -11.29 23.58
N LEU A 342 -5.10 -12.12 24.04
CA LEU A 342 -4.20 -12.88 23.17
C LEU A 342 -4.98 -13.86 22.29
N GLU A 343 -5.93 -14.60 22.89
CA GLU A 343 -6.79 -15.51 22.14
C GLU A 343 -7.62 -14.76 21.08
N PHE A 344 -8.20 -13.62 21.45
CA PHE A 344 -8.96 -12.76 20.54
C PHE A 344 -8.13 -12.31 19.32
N LEU A 345 -6.87 -11.94 19.52
CA LEU A 345 -5.95 -11.56 18.45
C LEU A 345 -5.50 -12.76 17.62
N ASN A 346 -5.18 -13.89 18.26
CA ASN A 346 -4.78 -15.11 17.55
C ASN A 346 -5.91 -15.63 16.63
N ASN A 347 -7.17 -15.54 17.07
CA ASN A 347 -8.33 -15.90 16.25
C ASN A 347 -8.50 -14.99 15.02
N ARG A 348 -7.81 -13.84 14.99
CA ARG A 348 -7.72 -12.92 13.85
C ARG A 348 -6.45 -13.11 13.04
N LYS A 349 -5.80 -14.27 13.15
CA LYS A 349 -4.61 -14.69 12.39
C LYS A 349 -3.32 -13.94 12.75
N PHE A 350 -3.27 -13.19 13.85
CA PHE A 350 -2.00 -12.71 14.38
C PHE A 350 -1.22 -13.84 15.04
N SER A 351 0.08 -13.91 14.79
CA SER A 351 0.93 -14.85 15.51
C SER A 351 1.03 -14.48 16.98
N ARG A 352 1.31 -15.44 17.86
CA ARG A 352 1.42 -15.20 19.32
C ARG A 352 2.44 -14.09 19.66
N LYS A 353 3.55 -13.99 18.91
CA LYS A 353 4.56 -12.93 19.07
C LYS A 353 3.97 -11.54 18.73
N VAL A 354 3.26 -11.46 17.61
CA VAL A 354 2.59 -10.21 17.19
C VAL A 354 1.48 -9.83 18.14
N SER A 355 0.65 -10.77 18.58
CA SER A 355 -0.42 -10.53 19.54
C SER A 355 0.10 -9.96 20.86
N LYS A 356 1.19 -10.52 21.40
CA LYS A 356 1.86 -9.98 22.59
C LYS A 356 2.35 -8.54 22.37
N LYS A 357 2.96 -8.27 21.21
CA LYS A 357 3.42 -6.92 20.88
C LYS A 357 2.28 -5.92 20.79
N ILE A 358 1.18 -6.29 20.12
CA ILE A 358 -0.03 -5.46 20.04
C ILE A 358 -0.57 -5.15 21.46
N LEU A 359 -0.64 -6.15 22.33
CA LEU A 359 -1.12 -5.93 23.70
C LEU A 359 -0.19 -5.04 24.52
N THR A 360 1.12 -5.18 24.40
CA THR A 360 2.08 -4.27 25.03
C THR A 360 1.84 -2.83 24.58
N ILE A 361 1.67 -2.61 23.29
CA ILE A 361 1.36 -1.28 22.73
C ILE A 361 0.02 -0.75 23.28
N THR A 362 -1.00 -1.62 23.34
CA THR A 362 -2.32 -1.26 23.88
C THR A 362 -2.20 -0.82 25.35
N GLN A 363 -1.44 -1.54 26.16
CA GLN A 363 -1.20 -1.23 27.57
C GLN A 363 -0.42 0.08 27.77
N GLU A 364 0.57 0.34 26.91
CA GLU A 364 1.35 1.59 26.93
C GLU A 364 0.48 2.82 26.63
N GLN A 365 -0.56 2.67 25.79
CA GLN A 365 -1.50 3.74 25.47
C GLN A 365 -2.54 4.01 26.57
N ARG A 366 -2.75 3.05 27.45
CA ARG A 366 -3.66 3.15 28.60
C ARG A 366 -2.96 2.68 29.87
N PRO A 367 -2.16 3.57 30.51
CA PRO A 367 -1.43 3.22 31.74
C PRO A 367 -2.31 2.76 32.88
N ASP A 368 -3.58 3.17 32.90
CA ASP A 368 -4.60 2.77 33.89
C ASP A 368 -5.02 1.29 33.73
N MET A 369 -4.76 0.66 32.61
CA MET A 369 -5.05 -0.76 32.37
C MET A 369 -4.00 -1.74 32.94
N LEU A 370 -2.89 -1.28 33.45
CA LEU A 370 -1.79 -2.13 33.95
C LEU A 370 -2.19 -3.16 35.01
N ASN A 371 -3.42 -3.07 35.56
CA ASN A 371 -3.83 -3.91 36.69
C ASN A 371 -5.22 -4.53 36.60
N SER A 372 -5.78 -4.84 35.38
CA SER A 372 -7.02 -5.65 35.30
C SER A 372 -8.28 -5.02 34.68
N ALA A 373 -8.18 -3.90 34.01
CA ALA A 373 -9.35 -3.39 33.29
C ALA A 373 -9.60 -4.27 32.02
N PRO A 374 -10.86 -4.54 31.68
CA PRO A 374 -11.18 -5.28 30.46
C PRO A 374 -10.73 -4.50 29.19
N TYR A 375 -10.32 -5.24 28.17
CA TYR A 375 -9.97 -4.67 26.87
C TYR A 375 -11.24 -4.38 26.07
N SER A 376 -11.40 -3.14 25.61
CA SER A 376 -12.47 -2.77 24.69
C SER A 376 -12.07 -3.03 23.24
N ALA A 377 -13.04 -3.01 22.34
CA ALA A 377 -12.79 -3.06 20.89
C ALA A 377 -11.94 -1.87 20.43
N TRP A 378 -12.17 -0.69 21.03
CA TRP A 378 -11.39 0.50 20.79
C TRP A 378 -9.92 0.33 21.17
N ASP A 379 -9.64 -0.15 22.38
CA ASP A 379 -8.28 -0.35 22.88
C ASP A 379 -7.47 -1.28 21.97
N ILE A 380 -8.03 -2.44 21.66
CA ILE A 380 -7.38 -3.42 20.77
C ILE A 380 -7.15 -2.84 19.37
N THR A 381 -8.11 -2.08 18.85
CA THR A 381 -7.98 -1.42 17.55
C THR A 381 -6.84 -0.41 17.55
N GLN A 382 -6.69 0.39 18.60
CA GLN A 382 -5.57 1.32 18.74
C GLN A 382 -4.22 0.58 18.74
N GLY A 383 -4.11 -0.50 19.51
CA GLY A 383 -2.90 -1.34 19.55
C GLY A 383 -2.56 -1.94 18.17
N ILE A 384 -3.55 -2.44 17.42
CA ILE A 384 -3.34 -3.00 16.08
C ILE A 384 -2.89 -1.90 15.11
N THR A 385 -3.53 -0.74 15.10
CA THR A 385 -3.20 0.35 14.17
C THR A 385 -1.83 0.97 14.49
N GLN A 386 -1.45 1.06 15.76
CA GLN A 386 -0.09 1.47 16.13
C GLN A 386 0.95 0.44 15.68
N TYR A 387 0.69 -0.85 15.92
CA TYR A 387 1.55 -1.92 15.42
C TYR A 387 1.69 -1.87 13.88
N ALA A 388 0.62 -1.55 13.17
CA ALA A 388 0.65 -1.44 11.70
C ALA A 388 1.67 -0.41 11.20
N GLN A 389 1.96 0.66 11.98
CA GLN A 389 2.98 1.64 11.60
C GLN A 389 4.40 1.08 11.56
N GLU A 390 4.66 0.00 12.29
CA GLU A 390 5.96 -0.67 12.29
C GLU A 390 6.13 -1.63 11.10
N ILE A 391 5.04 -1.92 10.36
CA ILE A 391 5.08 -2.83 9.21
C ILE A 391 5.69 -2.12 8.01
N PRO A 392 6.82 -2.62 7.49
CA PRO A 392 7.55 -1.96 6.41
C PRO A 392 6.76 -1.87 5.12
N HIS A 393 6.04 -2.91 4.75
CA HIS A 393 5.37 -3.02 3.45
C HIS A 393 3.96 -2.45 3.51
N GLN A 394 3.68 -1.45 2.67
CA GLN A 394 2.41 -0.72 2.70
C GLN A 394 1.18 -1.62 2.50
N ASP A 395 1.26 -2.62 1.63
CA ASP A 395 0.17 -3.55 1.39
C ASP A 395 -0.16 -4.37 2.65
N ASN A 396 0.87 -4.86 3.34
CA ASN A 396 0.71 -5.59 4.60
C ASN A 396 0.19 -4.68 5.71
N ARG A 397 0.65 -3.43 5.73
CA ARG A 397 0.15 -2.43 6.67
C ARG A 397 -1.36 -2.21 6.49
N VAL A 398 -1.82 -1.98 5.26
CA VAL A 398 -3.25 -1.79 4.96
C VAL A 398 -4.07 -3.03 5.35
N LEU A 399 -3.56 -4.24 5.16
CA LEU A 399 -4.24 -5.47 5.58
C LEU A 399 -4.42 -5.56 7.10
N VAL A 400 -3.40 -5.17 7.86
CA VAL A 400 -3.46 -5.15 9.33
C VAL A 400 -4.42 -4.05 9.80
N GLU A 401 -4.37 -2.87 9.21
CA GLU A 401 -5.31 -1.78 9.48
C GLU A 401 -6.76 -2.19 9.14
N ALA A 402 -6.98 -2.94 8.05
CA ALA A 402 -8.29 -3.50 7.71
C ALA A 402 -8.80 -4.53 8.74
N THR A 403 -7.89 -5.26 9.41
CA THR A 403 -8.29 -6.15 10.51
C THR A 403 -8.81 -5.36 11.71
N ALA A 404 -8.17 -4.24 12.05
CA ALA A 404 -8.65 -3.32 13.08
C ALA A 404 -10.04 -2.77 12.74
N ARG A 405 -10.25 -2.35 11.49
CA ARG A 405 -11.56 -1.93 10.99
C ARG A 405 -12.63 -3.01 11.19
N GLY A 406 -12.34 -4.27 10.79
CA GLY A 406 -13.28 -5.37 10.94
C GLY A 406 -13.66 -5.69 12.41
N ILE A 407 -12.92 -5.18 13.42
CA ILE A 407 -13.31 -5.23 14.83
C ILE A 407 -14.36 -4.15 15.09
N LEU A 408 -14.13 -2.93 14.63
CA LEU A 408 -15.05 -1.80 14.83
C LEU A 408 -16.38 -2.01 14.10
N ASP A 409 -16.35 -2.50 12.86
CA ASP A 409 -17.55 -2.77 12.06
C ASP A 409 -18.48 -3.79 12.74
N LYS A 410 -17.93 -4.75 13.50
CA LYS A 410 -18.73 -5.73 14.25
C LYS A 410 -19.37 -5.19 15.52
N VAL A 411 -18.87 -4.08 16.03
CA VAL A 411 -19.42 -3.42 17.22
C VAL A 411 -20.51 -2.44 16.83
N ALA A 412 -20.37 -1.81 15.66
CA ALA A 412 -21.34 -0.87 15.11
C ALA A 412 -22.57 -1.54 14.47
N ALA A 413 -22.53 -2.87 14.24
CA ALA A 413 -23.63 -3.69 13.68
C ALA A 413 -24.52 -4.26 14.77
#